data_19498b4ff4265375b0758b7d750eef67
#
_entry.id   19498b4ff4265375b0758b7d750eef67
#
_cell.length_a   1.000
_cell.length_b   1.000
_cell.length_c   1.000
_cell.angle_alpha   90.00
_cell.angle_beta   90.00
_cell.angle_gamma   90.00
#
_symmetry.space_group_name_H-M   'P 1'
#
loop_
_entity.id
_entity.type
_entity.pdbx_description
1 polymer ?
#
loop_
_entity_poly.entity_id
_entity_poly.type
_entity_poly.pdbx_seq_one_letter_code
_entity_poly.pdbx_strand_id
1 'polypeptide(L)'
;DDEAKKEILDTDEAIFSITGKHVEYMRPPFGIWQRRLELDLEVLPVMWSIDPLDWTTENVDEIVNKVVTEAEENDIILLHDCYDSSVDAALRIVDILMEKGFEFVTVDELILD
;
A
#
# COMPACT_ATOMS: atom_id res chain seq x y z
N ASP A 1 7.87 20.98 -1.87
CA ASP A 1 9.23 20.61 -2.21
C ASP A 1 9.32 20.23 -3.69
N ASP A 2 10.13 20.97 -4.45
CA ASP A 2 10.26 20.79 -5.90
C ASP A 2 10.90 19.46 -6.27
N GLU A 3 11.80 18.97 -5.45
CA GLU A 3 12.44 17.67 -5.67
C GLU A 3 11.48 16.50 -5.52
N ALA A 4 10.66 16.53 -4.48
CA ALA A 4 9.63 15.51 -4.26
C ALA A 4 8.62 15.51 -5.39
N LYS A 5 8.19 16.70 -5.82
CA LYS A 5 7.27 16.86 -6.95
C LYS A 5 7.86 16.28 -8.24
N LYS A 6 9.14 16.54 -8.49
CA LYS A 6 9.83 16.02 -9.66
C LYS A 6 9.88 14.49 -9.65
N GLU A 7 10.18 13.88 -8.49
CA GLU A 7 10.22 12.42 -8.37
C GLU A 7 8.86 11.79 -8.67
N ILE A 8 7.80 12.39 -8.18
CA ILE A 8 6.43 11.90 -8.43
C ILE A 8 6.09 12.01 -9.92
N LEU A 9 6.37 13.16 -10.52
CA LEU A 9 6.06 13.38 -11.94
C LEU A 9 6.89 12.50 -12.85
N ASP A 10 8.18 12.30 -12.57
CA ASP A 10 9.04 11.43 -13.37
C ASP A 10 8.56 9.98 -13.32
N THR A 11 8.12 9.52 -12.16
CA THR A 11 7.59 8.16 -12.00
C THR A 11 6.28 8.01 -12.77
N ASP A 12 5.38 8.97 -12.65
CA ASP A 12 4.11 8.97 -13.39
C ASP A 12 4.36 8.91 -14.89
N GLU A 13 5.30 9.72 -15.40
CA GLU A 13 5.63 9.74 -16.82
C GLU A 13 6.18 8.39 -17.30
N ALA A 14 7.03 7.75 -16.49
CA ALA A 14 7.58 6.44 -16.82
C ALA A 14 6.47 5.39 -16.92
N ILE A 15 5.53 5.40 -16.00
CA ILE A 15 4.40 4.48 -15.99
C ILE A 15 3.45 4.79 -17.16
N PHE A 16 3.16 6.06 -17.37
CA PHE A 16 2.29 6.50 -18.47
C PHE A 16 2.84 6.08 -19.82
N SER A 17 4.15 6.15 -20.02
CA SER A 17 4.77 5.77 -21.29
C SER A 17 4.56 4.29 -21.65
N ILE A 18 4.31 3.45 -20.63
CA ILE A 18 4.08 2.02 -20.80
C ILE A 18 2.60 1.67 -20.84
N THR A 19 1.82 2.27 -19.95
CA THR A 19 0.40 1.88 -19.73
C THR A 19 -0.60 2.77 -20.46
N GLY A 20 -0.20 4.00 -20.83
CA GLY A 20 -1.11 5.01 -21.37
C GLY A 20 -2.01 5.64 -20.33
N LYS A 21 -1.77 5.39 -19.05
CA LYS A 21 -2.57 5.93 -17.95
C LYS A 21 -1.70 6.63 -16.93
N HIS A 22 -2.17 7.77 -16.44
CA HIS A 22 -1.52 8.49 -15.35
C HIS A 22 -1.79 7.81 -14.02
N VAL A 23 -0.83 7.92 -13.10
CA VAL A 23 -0.95 7.41 -11.73
C VAL A 23 -1.94 8.28 -10.97
N GLU A 24 -2.88 7.65 -10.28
CA GLU A 24 -3.89 8.36 -9.46
C GLU A 24 -3.57 8.31 -7.97
N TYR A 25 -2.85 7.30 -7.53
CA TYR A 25 -2.55 7.06 -6.12
C TYR A 25 -1.07 6.78 -5.93
N MET A 26 -0.54 7.18 -4.79
CA MET A 26 0.83 6.85 -4.40
C MET A 26 0.94 6.67 -2.90
N ARG A 27 1.98 6.00 -2.46
CA ARG A 27 2.31 5.93 -1.04
C ARG A 27 3.61 6.68 -0.83
N PRO A 28 3.61 7.73 0.01
CA PRO A 28 4.83 8.48 0.26
C PRO A 28 5.82 7.65 1.06
N PRO A 29 7.13 7.75 0.74
CA PRO A 29 8.16 7.06 1.51
C PRO A 29 8.05 7.41 3.00
N PHE A 30 8.15 6.40 3.86
CA PHE A 30 8.08 6.54 5.32
C PHE A 30 6.77 7.17 5.82
N GLY A 31 5.74 7.25 4.97
CA GLY A 31 4.48 7.88 5.33
C GLY A 31 4.56 9.41 5.45
N ILE A 32 5.64 10.02 4.99
CA ILE A 32 5.84 11.46 5.08
C ILE A 32 5.24 12.15 3.86
N TRP A 33 4.28 13.05 4.10
CA TRP A 33 3.59 13.76 3.04
C TRP A 33 3.43 15.24 3.36
N GLN A 34 3.71 16.09 2.38
CA GLN A 34 3.48 17.53 2.48
C GLN A 34 2.18 17.88 1.79
N ARG A 35 1.22 18.37 2.55
CA ARG A 35 -0.13 18.64 2.05
C ARG A 35 -0.16 19.56 0.83
N ARG A 36 0.76 20.50 0.73
CA ARG A 36 0.82 21.42 -0.41
C ARG A 36 1.07 20.70 -1.74
N LEU A 37 1.63 19.48 -1.71
CA LEU A 37 1.84 18.69 -2.92
C LEU A 37 0.51 18.25 -3.54
N GLU A 38 -0.53 18.10 -2.74
CA GLU A 38 -1.86 17.73 -3.24
C GLU A 38 -2.45 18.83 -4.13
N LEU A 39 -2.07 20.09 -3.88
CA LEU A 39 -2.57 21.23 -4.66
C LEU A 39 -1.90 21.31 -6.02
N ASP A 40 -0.68 20.80 -6.15
CA ASP A 40 0.11 20.89 -7.37
C ASP A 40 0.07 19.61 -8.22
N LEU A 41 -0.37 18.49 -7.61
CA LEU A 41 -0.34 17.18 -8.25
C LEU A 41 -1.72 16.54 -8.24
N GLU A 42 -2.06 15.84 -9.31
CA GLU A 42 -3.33 15.10 -9.41
C GLU A 42 -3.16 13.67 -8.89
N VAL A 43 -2.43 13.54 -7.79
CA VAL A 43 -2.13 12.25 -7.16
C VAL A 43 -2.54 12.31 -5.71
N LEU A 44 -3.27 11.29 -5.24
CA LEU A 44 -3.69 11.18 -3.84
C LEU A 44 -2.76 10.26 -3.07
N PRO A 45 -2.26 10.70 -1.92
CA PRO A 45 -1.46 9.82 -1.07
C PRO A 45 -2.35 8.78 -0.40
N VAL A 46 -1.91 7.53 -0.42
CA VAL A 46 -2.61 6.43 0.24
C VAL A 46 -1.73 5.89 1.35
N MET A 47 -2.22 6.00 2.57
CA MET A 47 -1.54 5.50 3.76
C MET A 47 -2.01 4.08 4.06
N TRP A 48 -1.94 3.67 5.31
CA TRP A 48 -2.33 2.33 5.75
C TRP A 48 -2.98 2.39 7.12
N SER A 49 -3.69 1.33 7.48
CA SER A 49 -4.32 1.23 8.79
C SER A 49 -3.72 0.10 9.64
N ILE A 50 -3.09 -0.90 9.01
CA ILE A 50 -2.41 -1.99 9.71
C ILE A 50 -0.96 -2.07 9.24
N ASP A 51 -0.01 -1.97 10.18
CA ASP A 51 1.42 -2.13 9.90
C ASP A 51 1.96 -3.23 10.82
N PRO A 52 2.16 -4.46 10.31
CA PRO A 52 2.67 -5.56 11.12
C PRO A 52 4.17 -5.50 11.36
N LEU A 53 4.85 -4.46 10.87
CA LEU A 53 6.30 -4.30 10.97
C LEU A 53 7.04 -5.52 10.40
N ASP A 54 6.61 -5.96 9.24
CA ASP A 54 7.11 -7.16 8.56
C ASP A 54 8.61 -7.12 8.27
N TRP A 55 9.15 -5.94 8.06
CA TRP A 55 10.57 -5.74 7.80
C TRP A 55 11.46 -5.93 9.03
N THR A 56 10.87 -6.02 10.22
CA THR A 56 11.61 -6.19 11.48
C THR A 56 11.76 -7.63 11.93
N THR A 57 11.13 -8.59 11.24
CA THR A 57 11.15 -10.00 11.63
C THR A 57 11.09 -10.90 10.39
N GLU A 58 11.70 -12.08 10.50
CA GLU A 58 11.58 -13.12 9.48
C GLU A 58 10.56 -14.20 9.88
N ASN A 59 9.89 -14.02 11.01
CA ASN A 59 8.90 -14.98 11.49
C ASN A 59 7.55 -14.75 10.79
N VAL A 60 7.27 -15.59 9.79
CA VAL A 60 6.06 -15.51 8.99
C VAL A 60 4.80 -15.61 9.86
N ASP A 61 4.78 -16.54 10.81
CA ASP A 61 3.63 -16.72 11.70
C ASP A 61 3.31 -15.46 12.51
N GLU A 62 4.33 -14.76 12.96
CA GLU A 62 4.18 -13.52 13.73
C GLU A 62 3.54 -12.43 12.87
N ILE A 63 4.01 -12.28 11.63
CA ILE A 63 3.46 -11.29 10.69
C ILE A 63 1.99 -11.61 10.41
N VAL A 64 1.71 -12.86 10.09
CA VAL A 64 0.35 -13.31 9.77
C VAL A 64 -0.59 -13.07 10.95
N ASN A 65 -0.18 -13.45 12.15
CA ASN A 65 -1.02 -13.28 13.34
C ASN A 65 -1.36 -11.84 13.64
N LYS A 66 -0.40 -10.94 13.50
CA LYS A 66 -0.64 -9.50 13.73
C LYS A 66 -1.72 -8.96 12.80
N VAL A 67 -1.68 -9.32 11.54
CA VAL A 67 -2.64 -8.84 10.55
C VAL A 67 -4.00 -9.50 10.75
N VAL A 68 -4.02 -10.81 10.86
CA VAL A 68 -5.28 -11.57 10.91
C VAL A 68 -6.10 -11.26 12.15
N THR A 69 -5.44 -10.98 13.29
CA THR A 69 -6.14 -10.66 14.53
C THR A 69 -6.68 -9.23 14.56
N GLU A 70 -6.05 -8.32 13.82
CA GLU A 70 -6.45 -6.90 13.81
C GLU A 70 -7.35 -6.52 12.65
N ALA A 71 -7.36 -7.30 11.57
CA ALA A 71 -8.05 -6.93 10.34
C ALA A 71 -9.55 -6.73 10.54
N GLU A 72 -10.03 -5.59 10.07
CA GLU A 72 -11.44 -5.24 10.05
C GLU A 72 -11.81 -4.74 8.65
N GLU A 73 -13.09 -4.54 8.42
CA GLU A 73 -13.59 -4.03 7.14
C GLU A 73 -12.95 -2.68 6.81
N ASN A 74 -12.58 -2.50 5.56
CA ASN A 74 -11.98 -1.28 5.01
C ASN A 74 -10.55 -0.99 5.48
N ASP A 75 -9.87 -1.97 6.04
CA ASP A 75 -8.46 -1.82 6.39
C ASP A 75 -7.55 -1.87 5.17
N ILE A 76 -6.44 -1.15 5.26
CA ILE A 76 -5.35 -1.20 4.28
C ILE A 76 -4.11 -1.72 5.01
N ILE A 77 -3.56 -2.82 4.52
CA ILE A 77 -2.44 -3.51 5.15
C ILE A 77 -1.14 -3.15 4.43
N LEU A 78 -0.13 -2.73 5.19
CA LEU A 78 1.19 -2.40 4.67
C LEU A 78 2.12 -3.60 4.78
N LEU A 79 2.71 -4.01 3.65
CA LEU A 79 3.73 -5.05 3.60
C LEU A 79 4.84 -4.63 2.62
N HIS A 80 6.02 -5.21 2.79
CA HIS A 80 7.19 -4.89 1.98
C HIS A 80 7.64 -6.11 1.20
N ASP A 81 7.48 -6.12 -0.11
CA ASP A 81 7.73 -7.28 -0.96
C ASP A 81 9.20 -7.59 -1.25
N CYS A 82 10.11 -6.80 -0.71
CA CYS A 82 11.54 -7.05 -0.84
C CYS A 82 12.07 -8.14 0.12
N TYR A 83 11.22 -8.69 0.99
CA TYR A 83 11.58 -9.75 1.92
C TYR A 83 10.76 -11.02 1.63
N ASP A 84 11.43 -12.17 1.54
CA ASP A 84 10.73 -13.45 1.30
C ASP A 84 9.70 -13.74 2.38
N SER A 85 10.02 -13.45 3.64
CA SER A 85 9.09 -13.65 4.76
C SER A 85 7.83 -12.82 4.63
N SER A 86 7.95 -11.60 4.11
CA SER A 86 6.78 -10.73 3.88
C SER A 86 5.90 -11.25 2.76
N VAL A 87 6.51 -11.78 1.70
CA VAL A 87 5.76 -12.38 0.57
C VAL A 87 5.02 -13.63 1.04
N ASP A 88 5.70 -14.52 1.76
CA ASP A 88 5.07 -15.73 2.30
C ASP A 88 3.91 -15.38 3.24
N ALA A 89 4.12 -14.37 4.09
CA ALA A 89 3.08 -13.89 4.99
C ALA A 89 1.88 -13.33 4.20
N ALA A 90 2.14 -12.55 3.16
CA ALA A 90 1.08 -11.95 2.33
C ALA A 90 0.17 -13.03 1.73
N LEU A 91 0.76 -14.09 1.17
CA LEU A 91 -0.02 -15.19 0.58
C LEU A 91 -0.90 -15.89 1.62
N ARG A 92 -0.37 -16.12 2.81
CA ARG A 92 -1.14 -16.74 3.90
C ARG A 92 -2.23 -15.81 4.43
N ILE A 93 -1.93 -14.52 4.56
CA ILE A 93 -2.91 -13.52 5.01
C ILE A 93 -4.11 -13.47 4.05
N VAL A 94 -3.85 -13.45 2.75
CA VAL A 94 -4.91 -13.44 1.74
C VAL A 94 -5.82 -14.66 1.90
N ASP A 95 -5.23 -15.84 2.00
CA ASP A 95 -6.01 -17.08 2.14
C ASP A 95 -6.88 -17.08 3.41
N ILE A 96 -6.29 -16.68 4.55
CA ILE A 96 -7.00 -16.69 5.83
C ILE A 96 -8.13 -15.66 5.85
N LEU A 97 -7.86 -14.45 5.37
CA LEU A 97 -8.88 -13.41 5.38
C LEU A 97 -10.01 -13.70 4.40
N MET A 98 -9.71 -14.31 3.25
CA MET A 98 -10.75 -14.75 2.33
C MET A 98 -11.64 -15.83 2.95
N GLU A 99 -11.07 -16.76 3.69
CA GLU A 99 -11.85 -17.77 4.43
C GLU A 99 -12.76 -17.13 5.46
N LYS A 100 -12.34 -16.00 6.05
CA LYS A 100 -13.15 -15.27 7.02
C LYS A 100 -14.24 -14.40 6.37
N GLY A 101 -14.32 -14.38 5.05
CA GLY A 101 -15.32 -13.63 4.32
C GLY A 101 -14.90 -12.24 3.86
N PHE A 102 -13.63 -11.88 4.01
CA PHE A 102 -13.12 -10.61 3.49
C PHE A 102 -12.95 -10.67 1.98
N GLU A 103 -13.19 -9.56 1.32
CA GLU A 103 -12.94 -9.37 -0.10
C GLU A 103 -11.77 -8.40 -0.26
N PHE A 104 -10.84 -8.73 -1.15
CA PHE A 104 -9.73 -7.85 -1.48
C PHE A 104 -10.09 -7.00 -2.69
N VAL A 105 -9.91 -5.70 -2.55
CA VAL A 105 -10.26 -4.74 -3.60
C VAL A 105 -9.10 -3.81 -3.86
N THR A 106 -9.17 -3.09 -4.98
CA THR A 106 -8.20 -2.03 -5.26
C THR A 106 -8.50 -0.81 -4.40
N VAL A 107 -7.51 0.07 -4.27
CA VAL A 107 -7.71 1.34 -3.55
C VAL A 107 -8.86 2.15 -4.16
N ASP A 108 -8.95 2.15 -5.48
CA ASP A 108 -9.99 2.86 -6.21
C ASP A 108 -11.39 2.39 -5.79
N GLU A 109 -11.58 1.09 -5.72
CA GLU A 109 -12.84 0.50 -5.29
C GLU A 109 -13.15 0.80 -3.82
N LEU A 110 -12.13 0.81 -2.97
CA LEU A 110 -12.29 1.07 -1.54
C LEU A 110 -12.72 2.51 -1.27
N ILE A 111 -12.13 3.46 -1.97
CA ILE A 111 -12.39 4.89 -1.77
C ILE A 111 -13.76 5.30 -2.33
N LEU A 112 -14.19 4.72 -3.43
CA LEU A 112 -15.44 5.07 -4.09
C LEU A 112 -16.68 4.44 -3.45
N ASP A 113 -16.49 3.48 -2.60
CA ASP A 113 -17.59 2.91 -1.80
C ASP A 113 -17.87 3.80 -0.56
#